data_b77d9aa6b4761f900915943a64cc925c
#
_entry.id   b77d9aa6b4761f900915943a64cc925c
#
_cell.length_a   1.000
_cell.length_b   1.000
_cell.length_c   1.000
_cell.angle_alpha   90.00
_cell.angle_beta   90.00
_cell.angle_gamma   90.00
#
_symmetry.space_group_name_H-M   'P 1'
#
loop_
_entity.id
_entity.type
_entity.pdbx_description
1 polymer ?
#
loop_
_entity_poly.entity_id
_entity_poly.type
_entity_poly.pdbx_seq_one_letter_code
_entity_poly.pdbx_strand_id
1 'polypeptide(L)'
;MSTIKVNTIDTQSGTTITIPTGKVLTITDNSGWSIAGTVVASTAAELNILDGKAFLDEDAMGSNSATGIASQQSIKAYIDNLYQYGTIYVDAGAMVTTETAGAESATNEYATNDVNWDYYAFDTGGTEEQVQFKIVMPENWDRSTVKAKFYWSSATGSSAGDTCEWAIKATALANDDAIDASWGTEQVITDTVLAGTNGDIHITSATPALTVAGSPALGEMVTFEVNRNTA
;
A
#
# COMPACT_ATOMS: atom_id res chain seq x y z
N MET A 1 22.79 -52.99 -38.61
CA MET A 1 21.60 -52.22 -38.25
C MET A 1 20.69 -52.20 -39.45
N SER A 2 19.41 -52.53 -39.26
CA SER A 2 18.40 -52.39 -40.35
C SER A 2 17.80 -50.96 -40.27
N THR A 3 17.85 -50.28 -41.39
CA THR A 3 17.21 -48.93 -41.51
C THR A 3 16.01 -49.04 -42.45
N ILE A 4 14.87 -48.58 -42.01
CA ILE A 4 13.69 -48.45 -42.83
C ILE A 4 13.56 -46.97 -43.18
N LYS A 5 13.59 -46.65 -44.51
CA LYS A 5 13.33 -45.28 -44.99
C LYS A 5 11.88 -45.19 -45.45
N VAL A 6 11.12 -44.31 -44.82
CA VAL A 6 9.73 -44.01 -45.16
C VAL A 6 9.51 -42.50 -45.30
N ASN A 7 8.68 -42.09 -46.24
CA ASN A 7 8.34 -40.67 -46.40
C ASN A 7 7.21 -40.23 -45.50
N THR A 8 6.37 -41.17 -45.06
CA THR A 8 5.23 -40.90 -44.19
C THR A 8 5.04 -42.07 -43.24
N ILE A 9 4.81 -41.79 -41.98
CA ILE A 9 4.32 -42.77 -41.01
C ILE A 9 2.88 -42.34 -40.69
N ASP A 10 1.93 -43.21 -41.07
CA ASP A 10 0.52 -42.97 -40.86
C ASP A 10 -0.08 -44.09 -40.02
N THR A 11 -1.19 -43.80 -39.33
CA THR A 11 -1.96 -44.79 -38.56
C THR A 11 -3.06 -45.34 -39.44
N GLN A 12 -3.01 -46.61 -39.84
CA GLN A 12 -4.00 -47.24 -40.67
C GLN A 12 -5.38 -47.41 -39.98
N SER A 13 -5.35 -47.55 -38.68
CA SER A 13 -6.55 -47.61 -37.85
C SER A 13 -6.22 -47.21 -36.38
N GLY A 14 -6.23 -45.96 -36.11
CA GLY A 14 -5.88 -45.48 -34.76
C GLY A 14 -5.36 -44.06 -34.80
N THR A 15 -5.32 -43.42 -33.67
CA THR A 15 -4.94 -42.00 -33.52
C THR A 15 -3.54 -41.79 -32.97
N THR A 16 -2.80 -42.90 -32.72
CA THR A 16 -1.55 -42.80 -31.96
C THR A 16 -0.41 -43.58 -32.62
N ILE A 17 0.77 -42.94 -32.75
CA ILE A 17 2.05 -43.59 -33.03
C ILE A 17 2.72 -43.79 -31.69
N THR A 18 2.92 -45.04 -31.26
CA THR A 18 3.54 -45.34 -29.95
C THR A 18 5.00 -45.61 -30.11
N ILE A 19 5.83 -44.88 -29.40
CA ILE A 19 7.24 -45.17 -29.21
C ILE A 19 7.39 -46.03 -27.93
N PRO A 20 7.82 -47.30 -28.04
CA PRO A 20 7.93 -48.17 -26.88
C PRO A 20 8.91 -47.64 -25.84
N THR A 21 8.70 -48.01 -24.56
CA THR A 21 9.60 -47.67 -23.47
C THR A 21 11.06 -48.02 -23.78
N GLY A 22 11.96 -47.08 -23.49
CA GLY A 22 13.38 -47.23 -23.77
C GLY A 22 13.80 -46.96 -25.22
N LYS A 23 12.86 -46.53 -26.07
CA LYS A 23 13.12 -46.07 -27.44
C LYS A 23 12.94 -44.56 -27.51
N VAL A 24 13.63 -43.93 -28.45
CA VAL A 24 13.66 -42.48 -28.66
C VAL A 24 13.27 -42.15 -30.08
N LEU A 25 12.40 -41.14 -30.22
CA LEU A 25 12.21 -40.45 -31.49
C LEU A 25 13.26 -39.34 -31.56
N THR A 26 14.21 -39.45 -32.47
CA THR A 26 15.22 -38.39 -32.69
C THR A 26 14.81 -37.54 -33.87
N ILE A 27 14.60 -36.25 -33.61
CA ILE A 27 14.39 -35.22 -34.62
C ILE A 27 15.68 -34.43 -34.71
N THR A 28 16.31 -34.41 -35.89
CA THR A 28 17.65 -33.88 -36.04
C THR A 28 17.75 -32.37 -36.13
N ASP A 29 16.61 -31.72 -36.38
CA ASP A 29 16.49 -30.28 -36.34
C ASP A 29 15.07 -29.86 -35.91
N ASN A 30 14.90 -28.61 -35.48
CA ASN A 30 13.61 -28.10 -34.99
C ASN A 30 12.57 -27.92 -36.11
N SER A 31 12.99 -27.87 -37.39
CA SER A 31 12.05 -27.67 -38.49
C SER A 31 11.18 -28.90 -38.77
N GLY A 32 11.61 -30.06 -38.23
CA GLY A 32 10.90 -31.33 -38.38
C GLY A 32 9.84 -31.61 -37.31
N TRP A 33 9.72 -30.79 -36.28
CA TRP A 33 8.73 -31.01 -35.22
C TRP A 33 7.64 -29.95 -35.26
N SER A 34 6.44 -30.38 -35.60
CA SER A 34 5.27 -29.47 -35.58
C SER A 34 4.09 -30.09 -34.87
N ILE A 35 3.29 -29.25 -34.18
CA ILE A 35 2.04 -29.62 -33.54
C ILE A 35 0.93 -28.84 -34.22
N ALA A 36 -0.08 -29.56 -34.76
CA ALA A 36 -1.22 -28.94 -35.48
C ALA A 36 -0.76 -27.98 -36.61
N GLY A 37 0.31 -28.32 -37.32
CA GLY A 37 0.87 -27.50 -38.41
C GLY A 37 1.79 -26.36 -37.97
N THR A 38 1.95 -26.12 -36.68
CA THR A 38 2.85 -25.10 -36.16
C THR A 38 4.17 -25.74 -35.76
N VAL A 39 5.30 -25.25 -36.31
CA VAL A 39 6.64 -25.73 -35.97
C VAL A 39 6.98 -25.37 -34.53
N VAL A 40 7.46 -26.34 -33.75
CA VAL A 40 8.03 -26.09 -32.43
C VAL A 40 9.42 -25.54 -32.59
N ALA A 41 9.59 -24.24 -32.46
CA ALA A 41 10.89 -23.57 -32.63
C ALA A 41 11.81 -23.68 -31.39
N SER A 42 11.24 -24.06 -30.23
CA SER A 42 12.03 -24.19 -29.01
C SER A 42 13.03 -25.34 -29.06
N THR A 43 14.25 -25.10 -28.63
CA THR A 43 15.27 -26.13 -28.47
C THR A 43 14.94 -27.06 -27.28
N ALA A 44 15.55 -28.25 -27.25
CA ALA A 44 15.42 -29.16 -26.12
C ALA A 44 15.87 -28.52 -24.78
N ALA A 45 16.89 -27.67 -24.82
CA ALA A 45 17.38 -26.95 -23.64
C ALA A 45 16.33 -25.95 -23.11
N GLU A 46 15.65 -25.20 -23.99
CA GLU A 46 14.60 -24.29 -23.62
C GLU A 46 13.36 -25.00 -23.08
N LEU A 47 12.97 -26.14 -23.66
CA LEU A 47 11.88 -26.96 -23.14
C LEU A 47 12.22 -27.57 -21.77
N ASN A 48 13.48 -28.00 -21.57
CA ASN A 48 13.93 -28.56 -20.30
C ASN A 48 14.00 -27.54 -19.16
N ILE A 49 14.05 -26.23 -19.46
CA ILE A 49 13.92 -25.18 -18.42
C ILE A 49 12.57 -25.29 -17.70
N LEU A 50 11.53 -25.73 -18.38
CA LEU A 50 10.18 -25.88 -17.83
C LEU A 50 9.98 -27.23 -17.11
N ASP A 51 10.92 -28.17 -17.24
CA ASP A 51 10.82 -29.47 -16.60
C ASP A 51 10.83 -29.33 -15.06
N GLY A 52 9.84 -29.92 -14.41
CA GLY A 52 9.66 -29.81 -12.96
C GLY A 52 9.28 -28.42 -12.45
N LYS A 53 8.95 -27.47 -13.32
CA LYS A 53 8.47 -26.16 -12.93
C LYS A 53 6.94 -26.16 -12.79
N ALA A 54 6.45 -25.64 -11.68
CA ALA A 54 5.02 -25.36 -11.50
C ALA A 54 4.75 -23.88 -11.81
N PHE A 55 3.70 -23.60 -12.54
CA PHE A 55 3.16 -22.24 -12.63
C PHE A 55 2.38 -21.96 -11.34
N LEU A 56 2.81 -20.94 -10.60
CA LEU A 56 2.22 -20.54 -9.33
C LEU A 56 1.46 -19.23 -9.50
N ASP A 57 0.21 -19.24 -9.06
CA ASP A 57 -0.67 -18.06 -9.02
C ASP A 57 -0.97 -17.71 -7.56
N GLU A 58 -0.01 -17.05 -6.92
CA GLU A 58 -0.01 -16.72 -5.49
C GLU A 58 0.26 -15.23 -5.29
N ASP A 59 -0.77 -14.47 -4.95
CA ASP A 59 -0.68 -13.01 -4.81
C ASP A 59 0.28 -12.54 -3.71
N ALA A 60 0.52 -13.37 -2.70
CA ALA A 60 1.43 -13.08 -1.60
C ALA A 60 2.82 -13.71 -1.73
N MET A 61 3.10 -14.46 -2.84
CA MET A 61 4.34 -15.26 -3.00
C MET A 61 4.65 -16.17 -1.80
N GLY A 62 3.60 -16.69 -1.15
CA GLY A 62 3.68 -17.41 0.14
C GLY A 62 4.49 -18.70 0.09
N SER A 63 4.53 -19.38 -1.06
CA SER A 63 5.32 -20.61 -1.21
C SER A 63 6.83 -20.38 -1.18
N ASN A 64 7.32 -19.18 -1.50
CA ASN A 64 8.75 -18.86 -1.67
C ASN A 64 9.50 -19.95 -2.45
N SER A 65 8.89 -20.45 -3.53
CA SER A 65 9.38 -21.59 -4.28
C SER A 65 10.63 -21.24 -5.11
N ALA A 66 11.72 -21.97 -4.91
CA ALA A 66 12.93 -21.84 -5.73
C ALA A 66 12.77 -22.45 -7.14
N THR A 67 11.71 -23.22 -7.39
CA THR A 67 11.48 -23.94 -8.65
C THR A 67 10.19 -23.55 -9.36
N GLY A 68 9.31 -22.78 -8.72
CA GLY A 68 8.08 -22.28 -9.32
C GLY A 68 8.32 -21.13 -10.31
N ILE A 69 7.39 -20.97 -11.23
CA ILE A 69 7.30 -19.80 -12.13
C ILE A 69 6.07 -19.02 -11.73
N ALA A 70 6.27 -17.81 -11.23
CA ALA A 70 5.16 -16.95 -10.84
C ALA A 70 4.38 -16.46 -12.07
N SER A 71 3.07 -16.37 -11.95
CA SER A 71 2.23 -15.71 -12.97
C SER A 71 2.49 -14.20 -13.00
N GLN A 72 2.21 -13.55 -14.11
CA GLN A 72 2.26 -12.09 -14.21
C GLN A 72 1.34 -11.44 -13.19
N GLN A 73 0.16 -12.04 -12.94
CA GLN A 73 -0.79 -11.56 -11.95
C GLN A 73 -0.19 -11.61 -10.54
N SER A 74 0.42 -12.74 -10.14
CA SER A 74 1.07 -12.89 -8.83
C SER A 74 2.16 -11.85 -8.60
N ILE A 75 3.02 -11.62 -9.61
CA ILE A 75 4.08 -10.61 -9.54
C ILE A 75 3.48 -9.22 -9.34
N LYS A 76 2.45 -8.90 -10.13
CA LYS A 76 1.77 -7.60 -10.01
C LYS A 76 1.11 -7.42 -8.64
N ALA A 77 0.35 -8.41 -8.18
CA ALA A 77 -0.33 -8.38 -6.89
C ALA A 77 0.67 -8.25 -5.72
N TYR A 78 1.79 -8.97 -5.78
CA TYR A 78 2.85 -8.87 -4.78
C TYR A 78 3.47 -7.47 -4.74
N ILE A 79 3.76 -6.89 -5.90
CA ILE A 79 4.31 -5.53 -6.01
C ILE A 79 3.29 -4.51 -5.50
N ASP A 80 2.05 -4.60 -5.93
CA ASP A 80 0.97 -3.71 -5.48
C ASP A 80 0.81 -3.78 -3.94
N ASN A 81 0.90 -4.96 -3.34
CA ASN A 81 0.85 -5.14 -1.90
C ASN A 81 2.06 -4.53 -1.16
N LEU A 82 3.26 -4.60 -1.73
CA LEU A 82 4.46 -3.99 -1.15
C LEU A 82 4.40 -2.45 -1.09
N TYR A 83 3.74 -1.84 -2.06
CA TYR A 83 3.68 -0.38 -2.19
C TYR A 83 2.36 0.21 -1.67
N GLN A 84 1.47 -0.60 -1.10
CA GLN A 84 0.11 -0.19 -0.77
C GLN A 84 0.03 0.80 0.40
N TYR A 85 1.04 0.88 1.27
CA TYR A 85 0.98 1.75 2.44
C TYR A 85 2.31 2.44 2.72
N GLY A 86 2.43 3.67 2.26
CA GLY A 86 3.43 4.60 2.79
C GLY A 86 2.92 5.24 4.08
N THR A 87 3.75 5.29 5.13
CA THR A 87 3.43 6.05 6.35
C THR A 87 4.28 7.31 6.37
N ILE A 88 3.64 8.45 6.56
CA ILE A 88 4.30 9.73 6.79
C ILE A 88 4.00 10.11 8.24
N TYR A 89 5.04 10.31 9.02
CA TYR A 89 4.92 10.88 10.36
C TYR A 89 5.09 12.39 10.27
N VAL A 90 4.16 13.12 10.88
CA VAL A 90 4.21 14.58 11.00
C VAL A 90 4.26 14.91 12.47
N ASP A 91 5.37 15.48 12.90
CA ASP A 91 5.58 15.94 14.26
C ASP A 91 4.79 17.21 14.54
N ALA A 92 4.40 17.44 15.80
CA ALA A 92 3.72 18.67 16.20
C ALA A 92 4.54 19.92 15.83
N GLY A 93 5.86 19.88 15.97
CA GLY A 93 6.75 20.98 15.58
C GLY A 93 6.73 21.33 14.07
N ALA A 94 6.20 20.45 13.23
CA ALA A 94 6.02 20.70 11.77
C ALA A 94 4.63 21.25 11.43
N MET A 95 3.76 21.41 12.41
CA MET A 95 2.42 21.97 12.24
C MET A 95 2.42 23.46 12.55
N VAL A 96 1.37 24.13 12.12
CA VAL A 96 1.14 25.55 12.41
C VAL A 96 -0.29 25.73 12.95
N THR A 97 -0.42 26.55 13.97
CA THR A 97 -1.70 26.97 14.48
C THR A 97 -2.39 27.91 13.48
N THR A 98 -3.71 27.93 13.46
CA THR A 98 -4.48 28.91 12.68
C THR A 98 -4.68 30.19 13.47
N GLU A 99 -4.86 31.34 12.78
CA GLU A 99 -5.12 32.62 13.46
C GLU A 99 -6.48 32.66 14.18
N THR A 100 -7.46 31.94 13.64
CA THR A 100 -8.79 31.82 14.22
C THR A 100 -8.97 30.41 14.72
N ALA A 101 -9.33 30.25 15.99
CA ALA A 101 -9.53 28.94 16.62
C ALA A 101 -8.31 27.99 16.48
N GLY A 102 -7.12 28.52 16.62
CA GLY A 102 -5.89 27.73 16.57
C GLY A 102 -5.54 27.16 17.95
N ALA A 103 -5.16 25.86 17.97
CA ALA A 103 -4.65 25.22 19.18
C ALA A 103 -3.33 25.85 19.65
N GLU A 104 -3.11 25.90 20.94
CA GLU A 104 -1.90 26.50 21.53
C GLU A 104 -0.70 25.55 21.39
N SER A 105 0.40 26.06 20.82
CA SER A 105 1.67 25.34 20.76
C SER A 105 2.37 25.37 22.09
N ALA A 106 2.83 24.21 22.58
CA ALA A 106 3.55 24.10 23.84
C ALA A 106 4.63 23.00 23.78
N THR A 107 5.58 23.09 24.69
CA THR A 107 6.60 22.08 24.92
C THR A 107 6.58 21.69 26.40
N ASN A 108 6.68 20.41 26.70
CA ASN A 108 6.81 19.92 28.06
C ASN A 108 8.07 19.04 28.20
N GLU A 109 8.80 19.24 29.30
CA GLU A 109 9.90 18.37 29.69
C GLU A 109 9.46 17.40 30.79
N TYR A 110 9.55 16.12 30.52
CA TYR A 110 9.32 15.06 31.51
C TYR A 110 10.62 14.80 32.28
N ALA A 111 10.77 15.48 33.40
CA ALA A 111 12.02 15.67 34.15
C ALA A 111 12.66 14.38 34.70
N THR A 112 11.96 13.24 34.75
CA THR A 112 12.55 11.98 35.25
C THR A 112 13.62 11.43 34.31
N ASN A 113 13.46 11.62 33.00
CA ASN A 113 14.34 11.13 31.94
C ASN A 113 14.74 12.22 30.95
N ASP A 114 14.49 13.47 31.26
CA ASP A 114 14.77 14.64 30.42
C ASP A 114 14.18 14.55 29.00
N VAL A 115 12.95 13.98 28.90
CA VAL A 115 12.26 13.85 27.62
C VAL A 115 11.50 15.13 27.33
N ASN A 116 11.88 15.81 26.24
CA ASN A 116 11.17 16.98 25.74
C ASN A 116 10.12 16.56 24.70
N TRP A 117 8.92 17.10 24.81
CA TRP A 117 7.78 16.76 23.95
C TRP A 117 7.09 18.02 23.47
N ASP A 118 7.07 18.24 22.16
CA ASP A 118 6.32 19.32 21.54
C ASP A 118 4.90 18.84 21.22
N TYR A 119 3.92 19.68 21.50
CA TYR A 119 2.51 19.34 21.27
C TYR A 119 1.66 20.58 21.00
N TYR A 120 0.45 20.37 20.52
CA TYR A 120 -0.63 21.37 20.52
C TYR A 120 -1.64 21.00 21.57
N ALA A 121 -2.00 21.98 22.41
CA ALA A 121 -3.09 21.87 23.37
C ALA A 121 -4.40 22.25 22.70
N PHE A 122 -5.36 21.36 22.75
CA PHE A 122 -6.72 21.56 22.24
C PHE A 122 -7.67 21.67 23.43
N ASP A 123 -8.33 22.81 23.56
CA ASP A 123 -9.25 23.06 24.65
C ASP A 123 -10.56 22.27 24.52
N THR A 124 -11.21 22.02 25.67
CA THR A 124 -12.50 21.31 25.73
C THR A 124 -13.69 22.22 25.52
N GLY A 125 -13.50 23.53 25.37
CA GLY A 125 -14.55 24.54 25.42
C GLY A 125 -14.96 25.09 24.06
N GLY A 126 -16.18 24.88 23.69
CA GLY A 126 -17.04 25.74 22.82
C GLY A 126 -16.62 26.05 21.38
N THR A 127 -15.35 26.14 21.07
CA THR A 127 -14.83 26.37 19.71
C THR A 127 -13.88 25.24 19.35
N GLU A 128 -14.10 24.62 18.21
CA GLU A 128 -13.19 23.60 17.68
C GLU A 128 -11.85 24.25 17.33
N GLU A 129 -10.81 23.78 17.99
CA GLU A 129 -9.46 24.25 17.73
C GLU A 129 -8.78 23.41 16.66
N GLN A 130 -7.88 24.03 15.89
CA GLN A 130 -7.31 23.42 14.71
C GLN A 130 -5.83 23.77 14.54
N VAL A 131 -5.15 22.86 13.87
CA VAL A 131 -3.77 23.03 13.37
C VAL A 131 -3.67 22.56 11.94
N GLN A 132 -2.72 23.09 11.20
CA GLN A 132 -2.49 22.73 9.80
C GLN A 132 -1.07 22.28 9.55
N PHE A 133 -0.89 21.41 8.57
CA PHE A 133 0.41 21.05 8.03
C PHE A 133 0.34 20.82 6.53
N LYS A 134 1.50 20.79 5.90
CA LYS A 134 1.62 20.63 4.44
C LYS A 134 2.64 19.58 4.12
N ILE A 135 2.33 18.74 3.17
CA ILE A 135 3.26 17.76 2.61
C ILE A 135 3.13 17.68 1.10
N VAL A 136 4.25 17.44 0.43
CA VAL A 136 4.22 16.93 -0.93
C VAL A 136 4.10 15.43 -0.82
N MET A 137 3.02 14.88 -1.35
CA MET A 137 2.76 13.45 -1.26
C MET A 137 3.80 12.64 -2.04
N PRO A 138 4.18 11.44 -1.57
CA PRO A 138 5.10 10.57 -2.29
C PRO A 138 4.63 10.28 -3.71
N GLU A 139 5.58 10.18 -4.65
CA GLU A 139 5.26 9.92 -6.07
C GLU A 139 4.55 8.57 -6.31
N ASN A 140 4.74 7.61 -5.39
CA ASN A 140 4.08 6.32 -5.46
C ASN A 140 2.68 6.29 -4.81
N TRP A 141 2.19 7.41 -4.29
CA TRP A 141 0.80 7.51 -3.85
C TRP A 141 -0.15 7.45 -5.05
N ASP A 142 -1.16 6.62 -4.95
CA ASP A 142 -2.15 6.40 -6.03
C ASP A 142 -3.18 7.53 -6.19
N ARG A 143 -3.09 8.58 -5.35
CA ARG A 143 -3.98 9.76 -5.33
C ARG A 143 -5.43 9.44 -4.98
N SER A 144 -5.68 8.27 -4.42
CA SER A 144 -7.03 7.85 -4.04
C SER A 144 -7.44 8.43 -2.69
N THR A 145 -7.04 7.79 -1.62
CA THR A 145 -7.41 8.21 -0.27
C THR A 145 -6.22 8.09 0.68
N VAL A 146 -6.30 8.84 1.77
CA VAL A 146 -5.37 8.71 2.91
C VAL A 146 -6.14 8.37 4.17
N LYS A 147 -5.44 7.83 5.18
CA LYS A 147 -5.98 7.63 6.52
C LYS A 147 -5.00 8.22 7.52
N ALA A 148 -5.52 8.80 8.57
CA ALA A 148 -4.71 9.35 9.65
C ALA A 148 -4.83 8.51 10.92
N LYS A 149 -3.78 8.56 11.74
CA LYS A 149 -3.79 8.16 13.14
C LYS A 149 -3.24 9.30 13.95
N PHE A 150 -3.85 9.59 15.09
CA PHE A 150 -3.42 10.65 15.99
C PHE A 150 -2.69 10.05 17.18
N TYR A 151 -1.58 10.69 17.53
CA TYR A 151 -0.81 10.43 18.73
C TYR A 151 -1.11 11.58 19.69
N TRP A 152 -1.75 11.29 20.81
CA TRP A 152 -2.25 12.30 21.71
C TRP A 152 -2.11 11.89 23.17
N SER A 153 -2.23 12.84 24.06
CA SER A 153 -2.24 12.61 25.50
C SER A 153 -3.39 13.34 26.13
N SER A 154 -4.01 12.75 27.12
CA SER A 154 -5.08 13.39 27.87
C SER A 154 -4.54 14.46 28.82
N ALA A 155 -5.33 15.50 29.04
CA ALA A 155 -5.03 16.53 30.04
C ALA A 155 -5.23 16.03 31.47
N THR A 156 -4.69 16.78 32.44
CA THR A 156 -4.91 16.54 33.86
C THR A 156 -6.39 16.56 34.20
N GLY A 157 -6.86 15.55 34.92
CA GLY A 157 -8.27 15.41 35.31
C GLY A 157 -9.09 14.50 34.42
N SER A 158 -8.53 13.99 33.33
CA SER A 158 -9.17 12.93 32.53
C SER A 158 -9.26 11.61 33.30
N SER A 159 -10.28 10.82 33.02
CA SER A 159 -10.54 9.52 33.63
C SER A 159 -10.57 8.42 32.56
N ALA A 160 -10.27 7.20 32.97
CA ALA A 160 -10.44 6.04 32.09
C ALA A 160 -11.91 5.96 31.61
N GLY A 161 -12.09 5.82 30.29
CA GLY A 161 -13.43 5.83 29.67
C GLY A 161 -13.85 7.18 29.09
N ASP A 162 -13.20 8.29 29.41
CA ASP A 162 -13.41 9.56 28.71
C ASP A 162 -13.04 9.43 27.24
N THR A 163 -13.72 10.15 26.38
CA THR A 163 -13.52 10.08 24.93
C THR A 163 -13.00 11.39 24.37
N CYS A 164 -12.20 11.28 23.30
CA CYS A 164 -11.76 12.39 22.48
C CYS A 164 -12.06 12.10 21.02
N GLU A 165 -12.60 13.08 20.31
CA GLU A 165 -12.90 12.96 18.89
C GLU A 165 -11.91 13.81 18.08
N TRP A 166 -11.16 13.16 17.19
CA TRP A 166 -10.19 13.77 16.30
C TRP A 166 -10.72 13.77 14.88
N ALA A 167 -10.49 14.85 14.17
CA ALA A 167 -10.89 14.99 12.79
C ALA A 167 -9.77 15.50 11.91
N ILE A 168 -9.86 15.17 10.62
CA ILE A 168 -8.90 15.59 9.60
C ILE A 168 -9.60 15.85 8.27
N LYS A 169 -9.19 16.90 7.57
CA LYS A 169 -9.57 17.19 6.19
C LYS A 169 -8.37 17.65 5.39
N ALA A 170 -8.45 17.58 4.05
CA ALA A 170 -7.32 17.90 3.19
C ALA A 170 -7.76 18.49 1.86
N THR A 171 -6.86 19.28 1.28
CA THR A 171 -6.99 19.80 -0.09
C THR A 171 -5.62 19.84 -0.77
N ALA A 172 -5.57 19.47 -2.05
CA ALA A 172 -4.40 19.59 -2.89
C ALA A 172 -4.36 20.97 -3.56
N LEU A 173 -3.16 21.46 -3.79
CA LEU A 173 -2.89 22.72 -4.48
C LEU A 173 -1.94 22.44 -5.66
N ALA A 174 -2.46 22.62 -6.87
CA ALA A 174 -1.70 22.56 -8.09
C ALA A 174 -0.94 23.88 -8.35
N ASN A 175 -0.11 23.87 -9.39
CA ASN A 175 0.55 25.10 -9.82
C ASN A 175 -0.49 26.14 -10.26
N ASP A 176 -0.39 27.36 -9.74
CA ASP A 176 -1.28 28.50 -9.99
C ASP A 176 -2.66 28.42 -9.31
N ASP A 177 -2.89 27.44 -8.43
CA ASP A 177 -4.10 27.38 -7.61
C ASP A 177 -4.08 28.44 -6.51
N ALA A 178 -5.26 28.94 -6.15
CA ALA A 178 -5.41 29.80 -4.99
C ALA A 178 -5.12 29.03 -3.70
N ILE A 179 -4.32 29.61 -2.80
CA ILE A 179 -4.01 29.00 -1.50
C ILE A 179 -5.28 28.82 -0.66
N ASP A 180 -6.23 29.74 -0.77
CA ASP A 180 -7.53 29.65 -0.11
C ASP A 180 -8.49 28.76 -0.92
N ALA A 181 -8.19 27.46 -0.90
CA ALA A 181 -8.99 26.44 -1.58
C ALA A 181 -9.98 25.77 -0.63
N SER A 182 -11.07 25.24 -1.19
CA SER A 182 -12.07 24.53 -0.41
C SER A 182 -11.53 23.20 0.14
N TRP A 183 -11.81 22.91 1.41
CA TRP A 183 -11.47 21.65 2.04
C TRP A 183 -12.31 20.48 1.52
N GLY A 184 -11.71 19.29 1.56
CA GLY A 184 -12.43 18.04 1.40
C GLY A 184 -13.33 17.73 2.60
N THR A 185 -14.11 16.64 2.46
CA THR A 185 -14.99 16.19 3.55
C THR A 185 -14.14 15.68 4.72
N GLU A 186 -14.41 16.19 5.88
CA GLU A 186 -13.77 15.80 7.13
C GLU A 186 -14.01 14.33 7.45
N GLN A 187 -12.99 13.68 7.99
CA GLN A 187 -13.05 12.31 8.51
C GLN A 187 -12.71 12.30 9.99
N VAL A 188 -13.52 11.61 10.75
CA VAL A 188 -13.54 11.65 12.21
C VAL A 188 -13.19 10.29 12.78
N ILE A 189 -12.51 10.29 13.92
CA ILE A 189 -12.24 9.10 14.74
C ILE A 189 -12.34 9.43 16.23
N THR A 190 -13.12 8.65 16.95
CA THR A 190 -13.21 8.72 18.40
C THR A 190 -12.21 7.76 19.04
N ASP A 191 -11.51 8.22 20.05
CA ASP A 191 -10.61 7.42 20.88
C ASP A 191 -10.97 7.55 22.35
N THR A 192 -10.53 6.58 23.16
CA THR A 192 -10.90 6.50 24.57
C THR A 192 -9.65 6.54 25.44
N VAL A 193 -9.70 7.34 26.49
CA VAL A 193 -8.68 7.36 27.55
C VAL A 193 -8.63 6.00 28.23
N LEU A 194 -7.50 5.33 28.17
CA LEU A 194 -7.30 3.98 28.75
C LEU A 194 -7.05 4.05 30.26
N ALA A 195 -6.20 4.98 30.68
CA ALA A 195 -5.93 5.27 32.08
C ALA A 195 -5.91 6.79 32.25
N GLY A 196 -6.49 7.33 33.29
CA GLY A 196 -6.53 8.78 33.51
C GLY A 196 -5.20 9.39 33.94
N THR A 197 -4.08 8.93 33.36
CA THR A 197 -2.73 9.40 33.67
C THR A 197 -2.33 10.46 32.65
N ASN A 198 -2.10 11.68 33.12
CA ASN A 198 -1.55 12.74 32.28
C ASN A 198 -0.15 12.38 31.79
N GLY A 199 0.10 12.54 30.50
CA GLY A 199 1.38 12.24 29.85
C GLY A 199 1.48 10.83 29.26
N ASP A 200 0.46 9.98 29.39
CA ASP A 200 0.41 8.72 28.68
C ASP A 200 0.02 8.96 27.21
N ILE A 201 0.68 8.23 26.30
CA ILE A 201 0.40 8.32 24.87
C ILE A 201 -0.78 7.42 24.50
N HIS A 202 -1.75 7.99 23.84
CA HIS A 202 -2.83 7.31 23.14
C HIS A 202 -2.56 7.31 21.64
N ILE A 203 -2.90 6.23 20.96
CA ILE A 203 -2.79 6.07 19.52
C ILE A 203 -4.15 5.65 18.99
N THR A 204 -4.78 6.50 18.21
CA THR A 204 -6.11 6.18 17.66
C THR A 204 -6.07 5.00 16.69
N SER A 205 -7.20 4.37 16.45
CA SER A 205 -7.41 3.62 15.21
C SER A 205 -7.25 4.55 13.99
N ALA A 206 -7.12 3.99 12.80
CA ALA A 206 -7.09 4.81 11.60
C ALA A 206 -8.47 5.42 11.32
N THR A 207 -8.50 6.68 10.88
CA THR A 207 -9.73 7.31 10.40
C THR A 207 -10.39 6.51 9.27
N PRO A 208 -11.66 6.74 8.95
CA PRO A 208 -12.20 6.43 7.65
C PRO A 208 -11.32 7.01 6.53
N ALA A 209 -11.50 6.53 5.31
CA ALA A 209 -10.72 6.99 4.16
C ALA A 209 -11.06 8.45 3.84
N LEU A 210 -10.05 9.33 3.91
CA LEU A 210 -10.13 10.74 3.56
C LEU A 210 -9.87 10.92 2.07
N THR A 211 -10.83 11.49 1.35
CA THR A 211 -10.63 11.95 -0.03
C THR A 211 -10.05 13.36 -0.01
N VAL A 212 -8.88 13.52 -0.59
CA VAL A 212 -8.24 14.84 -0.74
C VAL A 212 -8.99 15.65 -1.80
N ALA A 213 -9.46 16.85 -1.46
CA ALA A 213 -10.06 17.75 -2.44
C ALA A 213 -9.00 18.33 -3.41
N GLY A 214 -9.43 19.07 -4.43
CA GLY A 214 -8.51 19.73 -5.39
C GLY A 214 -7.98 18.81 -6.49
N SER A 215 -8.50 17.56 -6.60
CA SER A 215 -8.08 16.61 -7.66
C SER A 215 -6.57 16.35 -7.69
N PRO A 216 -5.97 15.83 -6.63
CA PRO A 216 -4.52 15.78 -6.45
C PRO A 216 -3.78 15.08 -7.59
N ALA A 217 -2.64 15.65 -8.01
CA ALA A 217 -1.72 15.08 -8.97
C ALA A 217 -0.33 14.85 -8.36
N LEU A 218 0.55 14.19 -9.11
CA LEU A 218 1.93 13.93 -8.67
C LEU A 218 2.71 15.21 -8.45
N GLY A 219 3.40 15.29 -7.32
CA GLY A 219 4.26 16.44 -7.00
C GLY A 219 3.51 17.67 -6.47
N GLU A 220 2.21 17.60 -6.35
CA GLU A 220 1.42 18.67 -5.74
C GLU A 220 1.51 18.66 -4.23
N MET A 221 1.35 19.85 -3.66
CA MET A 221 1.30 20.02 -2.21
C MET A 221 -0.11 19.76 -1.71
N VAL A 222 -0.22 18.92 -0.69
CA VAL A 222 -1.47 18.70 0.03
C VAL A 222 -1.39 19.39 1.38
N THR A 223 -2.37 20.24 1.66
CA THR A 223 -2.58 20.87 2.96
C THR A 223 -3.59 20.04 3.74
N PHE A 224 -3.27 19.79 5.00
CA PHE A 224 -4.12 19.08 5.95
C PHE A 224 -4.51 20.02 7.09
N GLU A 225 -5.72 19.86 7.59
CA GLU A 225 -6.17 20.46 8.83
C GLU A 225 -6.62 19.36 9.79
N VAL A 226 -6.14 19.45 11.01
CA VAL A 226 -6.50 18.56 12.12
C VAL A 226 -7.22 19.40 13.15
N ASN A 227 -8.34 18.91 13.64
CA ASN A 227 -9.09 19.52 14.71
C ASN A 227 -9.54 18.48 15.75
N ARG A 228 -9.81 18.95 16.94
CA ARG A 228 -10.51 18.21 17.97
C ARG A 228 -11.96 18.67 17.97
N ASN A 229 -12.87 17.75 17.63
CA ASN A 229 -14.29 18.05 17.69
C ASN A 229 -14.72 18.19 19.15
N THR A 230 -15.53 19.19 19.42
CA THR A 230 -16.21 19.36 20.71
C THR A 230 -17.52 18.61 20.64
N ALA A 231 -17.72 17.63 21.53
CA ALA A 231 -18.97 16.87 21.63
C ALA A 231 -20.10 17.73 22.21
#